data_254aa48063c1335807c0162ede41ce49
#
_entry.id   254aa48063c1335807c0162ede41ce49
#
_cell.length_a   1.000
_cell.length_b   1.000
_cell.length_c   1.000
_cell.angle_alpha   90.00
_cell.angle_beta   90.00
_cell.angle_gamma   90.00
#
_symmetry.space_group_name_H-M   'P 1'
#
loop_
_entity.id
_entity.type
_entity.pdbx_description
1 polymer ?
#
loop_
_entity_poly.entity_id
_entity_poly.type
_entity_poly.pdbx_seq_one_letter_code
_entity_poly.pdbx_strand_id
1 'polypeptide(L)'
;MGLCLLGIRGRTGYNPIKVSAAYYCHDTFLNQLGINPSFNLLSTTLDDRRPENRRLNLMPVDEARQECITQMGRPLAYTLIPGGKHASELKGRNVILILMESMSYSLMGHGQTPFLDSLAHKSLFFSRCYSAGNHTNHGIFSTLYSFPALMFRNLMKGSNIPHYQGLPSVLHDHGYRNLFFMTHESQYDNMNAFLRTNGYDDIYAQENYPRKEVVNSFGVPDHFLYRYALQKLQQQKQPFMATLLSISNHPPYVIPEWFHANSEEEELQIVEYADDALRIFFKQAAEQPWYGNSVFVLLGDHGKLTGSPECEMPQCLNHIPLIIYAPGLAPEEIDSWCMQMDVQPTLLSLLGIRAEQEHFGQNILQKPRSMALYTADNMIGARSDGHLYIYEPGTGTEWFYKSAADNKVVYCEEPDSTLLHMKRTLFSTLQTAQEEIKKHE
;
A
#
# COMPACT_ATOMS: atom_id res chain seq x y z
N MET A 1 -15.39 -14.24 37.28
CA MET A 1 -15.01 -13.08 36.45
C MET A 1 -14.06 -13.47 35.31
N GLY A 2 -12.94 -14.19 35.51
CA GLY A 2 -11.97 -14.56 34.47
C GLY A 2 -12.55 -15.38 33.30
N LEU A 3 -13.42 -16.35 33.56
CA LEU A 3 -14.10 -17.16 32.53
C LEU A 3 -15.06 -16.31 31.65
N CYS A 4 -15.74 -15.33 32.25
CA CYS A 4 -16.58 -14.40 31.46
C CYS A 4 -15.75 -13.51 30.55
N LEU A 5 -14.61 -13.00 31.03
CA LEU A 5 -13.68 -12.22 30.21
C LEU A 5 -13.11 -13.06 29.07
N LEU A 6 -12.75 -14.32 29.34
CA LEU A 6 -12.28 -15.23 28.30
C LEU A 6 -13.38 -15.53 27.28
N GLY A 7 -14.62 -15.71 27.72
CA GLY A 7 -15.77 -15.91 26.83
C GLY A 7 -16.05 -14.71 25.93
N ILE A 8 -15.95 -13.48 26.46
CA ILE A 8 -16.12 -12.25 25.68
C ILE A 8 -14.94 -12.06 24.73
N ARG A 9 -13.72 -12.35 25.19
CA ARG A 9 -12.50 -12.19 24.41
C ARG A 9 -12.32 -13.27 23.32
N GLY A 10 -12.86 -14.48 23.56
CA GLY A 10 -12.85 -15.61 22.63
C GLY A 10 -11.51 -16.34 22.51
N ARG A 11 -10.41 -15.78 23.02
CA ARG A 11 -9.06 -16.39 22.98
C ARG A 11 -8.10 -15.78 24.02
N THR A 12 -6.94 -16.41 24.20
CA THR A 12 -5.89 -15.98 25.16
C THR A 12 -4.79 -15.14 24.52
N GLY A 13 -4.79 -14.90 23.20
CA GLY A 13 -3.80 -14.11 22.48
C GLY A 13 -3.83 -12.60 22.82
N TYR A 14 -2.96 -11.80 22.23
CA TYR A 14 -2.89 -10.33 22.43
C TYR A 14 -4.21 -9.64 22.10
N ASN A 15 -4.81 -9.96 20.98
CA ASN A 15 -6.06 -9.36 20.53
C ASN A 15 -7.27 -10.27 20.83
N PRO A 16 -8.47 -9.72 21.06
CA PRO A 16 -9.69 -10.51 21.06
C PRO A 16 -9.95 -11.15 19.70
N ILE A 17 -10.75 -12.22 19.66
CA ILE A 17 -11.18 -12.80 18.40
C ILE A 17 -11.97 -11.78 17.60
N LYS A 18 -11.69 -11.69 16.28
CA LYS A 18 -12.36 -10.80 15.34
C LYS A 18 -13.14 -11.62 14.31
N VAL A 19 -14.04 -10.98 13.57
CA VAL A 19 -14.83 -11.60 12.48
C VAL A 19 -13.94 -12.31 11.46
N SER A 20 -12.76 -11.76 11.17
CA SER A 20 -11.78 -12.35 10.25
C SER A 20 -11.31 -13.76 10.64
N ALA A 21 -11.48 -14.19 11.91
CA ALA A 21 -11.17 -15.55 12.32
C ALA A 21 -12.13 -16.60 11.71
N ALA A 22 -13.30 -16.18 11.24
CA ALA A 22 -14.25 -17.04 10.55
C ALA A 22 -13.87 -17.29 9.06
N TYR A 23 -12.93 -16.51 8.51
CA TYR A 23 -12.48 -16.64 7.13
C TYR A 23 -11.37 -17.69 7.02
N TYR A 24 -11.76 -18.93 6.76
CA TYR A 24 -10.86 -20.09 6.70
C TYR A 24 -10.68 -20.66 5.29
N CYS A 25 -11.50 -20.22 4.31
CA CYS A 25 -11.42 -20.65 2.93
C CYS A 25 -11.71 -19.49 1.95
N HIS A 26 -11.64 -19.75 0.64
CA HIS A 26 -11.92 -18.74 -0.38
C HIS A 26 -13.42 -18.54 -0.67
N ASP A 27 -14.27 -19.42 -0.18
CA ASP A 27 -15.72 -19.32 -0.35
C ASP A 27 -16.32 -18.37 0.70
N THR A 28 -16.77 -17.21 0.26
CA THR A 28 -17.34 -16.18 1.13
C THR A 28 -18.60 -16.66 1.85
N PHE A 29 -19.44 -17.47 1.20
CA PHE A 29 -20.65 -18.01 1.84
C PHE A 29 -20.31 -18.97 2.98
N LEU A 30 -19.36 -19.87 2.78
CA LEU A 30 -18.92 -20.78 3.82
C LEU A 30 -18.29 -20.03 5.00
N ASN A 31 -17.52 -18.99 4.75
CA ASN A 31 -16.94 -18.14 5.79
C ASN A 31 -18.04 -17.44 6.62
N GLN A 32 -19.10 -16.94 5.97
CA GLN A 32 -20.23 -16.29 6.63
C GLN A 32 -21.01 -17.23 7.55
N LEU A 33 -21.07 -18.53 7.25
CA LEU A 33 -21.71 -19.51 8.14
C LEU A 33 -21.01 -19.65 9.50
N GLY A 34 -19.74 -19.28 9.60
CA GLY A 34 -18.97 -19.25 10.85
C GLY A 34 -19.26 -18.03 11.74
N ILE A 35 -20.03 -17.05 11.27
CA ILE A 35 -20.31 -15.80 11.97
C ILE A 35 -21.69 -15.83 12.61
N ASN A 36 -21.79 -15.49 13.91
CA ASN A 36 -23.07 -15.34 14.56
C ASN A 36 -23.89 -14.19 13.96
N PRO A 37 -25.10 -14.44 13.39
CA PRO A 37 -25.87 -13.41 12.70
C PRO A 37 -26.24 -12.21 13.56
N SER A 38 -26.58 -12.43 14.84
CA SER A 38 -26.97 -11.35 15.76
C SER A 38 -25.76 -10.47 16.11
N PHE A 39 -24.60 -11.09 16.31
CA PHE A 39 -23.35 -10.35 16.52
C PHE A 39 -22.98 -9.54 15.28
N ASN A 40 -23.10 -10.14 14.09
CA ASN A 40 -22.81 -9.49 12.82
C ASN A 40 -23.70 -8.25 12.61
N LEU A 41 -25.00 -8.38 12.83
CA LEU A 41 -25.96 -7.28 12.71
C LEU A 41 -25.61 -6.11 13.65
N LEU A 42 -25.31 -6.40 14.92
CA LEU A 42 -24.92 -5.38 15.90
C LEU A 42 -23.59 -4.72 15.52
N SER A 43 -22.61 -5.50 15.13
CA SER A 43 -21.28 -5.00 14.73
C SER A 43 -21.38 -4.09 13.51
N THR A 44 -22.10 -4.51 12.47
CA THR A 44 -22.31 -3.72 11.26
C THR A 44 -23.00 -2.39 11.54
N THR A 45 -24.09 -2.44 12.33
CA THR A 45 -24.83 -1.22 12.68
C THR A 45 -23.98 -0.23 13.49
N LEU A 46 -23.07 -0.73 14.33
CA LEU A 46 -22.15 0.12 15.08
C LEU A 46 -21.02 0.66 14.19
N ASP A 47 -20.50 -0.15 13.29
CA ASP A 47 -19.44 0.25 12.34
C ASP A 47 -19.93 1.33 11.39
N ASP A 48 -21.16 1.24 10.88
CA ASP A 48 -21.77 2.28 10.01
C ASP A 48 -21.90 3.66 10.69
N ARG A 49 -21.97 3.67 12.04
CA ARG A 49 -22.06 4.91 12.82
C ARG A 49 -20.72 5.53 13.17
N ARG A 50 -19.62 4.86 12.89
CA ARG A 50 -18.29 5.38 13.20
C ARG A 50 -17.96 6.62 12.36
N PRO A 51 -17.29 7.63 12.95
CA PRO A 51 -16.87 8.81 12.20
C PRO A 51 -16.01 8.48 10.97
N GLU A 52 -15.18 7.44 11.05
CA GLU A 52 -14.32 6.98 9.96
C GLU A 52 -15.11 6.52 8.73
N ASN A 53 -16.33 6.06 8.89
CA ASN A 53 -17.20 5.61 7.79
C ASN A 53 -18.10 6.72 7.25
N ARG A 54 -17.95 7.96 7.74
CA ARG A 54 -18.70 9.10 7.20
C ARG A 54 -18.29 9.36 5.77
N ARG A 55 -19.32 9.62 4.94
CA ARG A 55 -19.12 9.94 3.53
C ARG A 55 -18.61 11.36 3.37
N LEU A 56 -17.65 11.50 2.47
CA LEU A 56 -17.25 12.80 1.97
C LEU A 56 -18.35 13.35 1.04
N ASN A 57 -18.59 14.65 1.12
CA ASN A 57 -19.46 15.38 0.20
C ASN A 57 -18.66 16.55 -0.38
N LEU A 58 -17.85 16.25 -1.38
CA LEU A 58 -16.90 17.17 -1.97
C LEU A 58 -17.48 17.93 -3.16
N MET A 59 -18.31 17.26 -3.96
CA MET A 59 -19.00 17.83 -5.12
C MET A 59 -20.14 16.90 -5.57
N PRO A 60 -21.06 17.37 -6.44
CA PRO A 60 -22.14 16.54 -7.00
C PRO A 60 -21.60 15.29 -7.70
N VAL A 61 -22.21 14.13 -7.43
CA VAL A 61 -21.70 12.81 -7.88
C VAL A 61 -21.53 12.71 -9.39
N ASP A 62 -22.55 13.15 -10.16
CA ASP A 62 -22.48 13.09 -11.62
C ASP A 62 -21.41 14.00 -12.20
N GLU A 63 -21.23 15.19 -11.62
CA GLU A 63 -20.17 16.12 -11.98
C GLU A 63 -18.80 15.53 -11.63
N ALA A 64 -18.65 14.94 -10.44
CA ALA A 64 -17.42 14.29 -10.01
C ALA A 64 -17.01 13.19 -10.99
N ARG A 65 -17.95 12.32 -11.36
CA ARG A 65 -17.68 11.22 -12.28
C ARG A 65 -17.25 11.71 -13.66
N GLN A 66 -17.96 12.70 -14.21
CA GLN A 66 -17.63 13.27 -15.52
C GLN A 66 -16.25 13.95 -15.52
N GLU A 67 -15.95 14.71 -14.49
CA GLU A 67 -14.66 15.35 -14.31
C GLU A 67 -13.52 14.33 -14.15
N CYS A 68 -13.72 13.33 -13.31
CA CYS A 68 -12.74 12.26 -13.08
C CYS A 68 -12.39 11.51 -14.38
N ILE A 69 -13.41 11.14 -15.18
CA ILE A 69 -13.23 10.50 -16.49
C ILE A 69 -12.47 11.42 -17.45
N THR A 70 -12.79 12.72 -17.45
CA THR A 70 -12.10 13.72 -18.27
C THR A 70 -10.62 13.84 -17.90
N GLN A 71 -10.31 13.90 -16.60
CA GLN A 71 -8.92 13.99 -16.10
C GLN A 71 -8.12 12.71 -16.39
N MET A 72 -8.74 11.54 -16.23
CA MET A 72 -8.12 10.27 -16.56
C MET A 72 -7.92 10.09 -18.08
N GLY A 73 -8.75 10.75 -18.91
CA GLY A 73 -8.79 10.55 -20.35
C GLY A 73 -9.28 9.17 -20.77
N ARG A 74 -9.99 8.47 -19.88
CA ARG A 74 -10.58 7.15 -20.10
C ARG A 74 -11.71 6.86 -19.09
N PRO A 75 -12.64 5.95 -19.38
CA PRO A 75 -13.58 5.47 -18.37
C PRO A 75 -12.87 4.69 -17.24
N LEU A 76 -13.54 4.51 -16.10
CA LEU A 76 -13.05 3.69 -15.00
C LEU A 76 -12.92 2.22 -15.42
N ALA A 77 -13.99 1.67 -16.00
CA ALA A 77 -13.95 0.37 -16.63
C ALA A 77 -13.27 0.45 -18.01
N TYR A 78 -12.20 -0.29 -18.19
CA TYR A 78 -11.41 -0.31 -19.43
C TYR A 78 -10.61 -1.59 -19.58
N THR A 79 -10.18 -1.86 -20.80
CA THR A 79 -9.22 -2.95 -21.05
C THR A 79 -7.79 -2.39 -20.99
N LEU A 80 -7.01 -2.85 -20.03
CA LEU A 80 -5.57 -2.59 -20.00
C LEU A 80 -4.91 -3.39 -21.14
N ILE A 81 -4.26 -2.67 -22.04
CA ILE A 81 -3.41 -3.25 -23.07
C ILE A 81 -1.97 -2.89 -22.73
N PRO A 82 -1.05 -3.88 -22.65
CA PRO A 82 0.36 -3.61 -22.41
C PRO A 82 0.93 -2.58 -23.40
N GLY A 83 1.57 -1.56 -22.90
CA GLY A 83 2.10 -0.45 -23.71
C GLY A 83 3.11 0.39 -22.95
N GLY A 84 3.70 1.37 -23.62
CA GLY A 84 4.74 2.20 -23.05
C GLY A 84 6.12 1.54 -23.07
N LYS A 85 7.07 2.22 -22.45
CA LYS A 85 8.46 1.75 -22.34
C LYS A 85 8.51 0.45 -21.53
N HIS A 86 9.36 -0.49 -21.92
CA HIS A 86 9.53 -1.80 -21.27
C HIS A 86 8.29 -2.73 -21.27
N ALA A 87 7.24 -2.42 -22.05
CA ALA A 87 6.05 -3.27 -22.12
C ALA A 87 6.42 -4.72 -22.51
N SER A 88 5.92 -5.66 -21.72
CA SER A 88 6.13 -7.12 -21.91
C SER A 88 7.58 -7.63 -21.72
N GLU A 89 8.53 -6.79 -21.30
CA GLU A 89 9.91 -7.24 -21.05
C GLU A 89 10.03 -8.25 -19.89
N LEU A 90 9.07 -8.23 -18.97
CA LEU A 90 9.04 -9.12 -17.81
C LEU A 90 8.00 -10.24 -17.91
N LYS A 91 7.59 -10.60 -19.14
CA LYS A 91 6.55 -11.61 -19.36
C LYS A 91 6.89 -12.95 -18.70
N GLY A 92 5.93 -13.46 -17.92
CA GLY A 92 6.02 -14.77 -17.25
C GLY A 92 6.94 -14.83 -16.04
N ARG A 93 7.49 -13.67 -15.59
CA ARG A 93 8.31 -13.61 -14.37
C ARG A 93 7.47 -13.70 -13.10
N ASN A 94 8.06 -14.26 -12.06
CA ASN A 94 7.50 -14.16 -10.71
C ASN A 94 7.47 -12.72 -10.26
N VAL A 95 6.53 -12.38 -9.37
CA VAL A 95 6.41 -11.06 -8.77
C VAL A 95 6.74 -11.14 -7.28
N ILE A 96 7.67 -10.33 -6.81
CA ILE A 96 7.96 -10.16 -5.38
C ILE A 96 7.72 -8.70 -5.06
N LEU A 97 6.61 -8.44 -4.36
CA LEU A 97 6.20 -7.10 -3.92
C LEU A 97 6.56 -6.94 -2.45
N ILE A 98 7.38 -5.94 -2.12
CA ILE A 98 7.81 -5.62 -0.76
C ILE A 98 7.22 -4.27 -0.39
N LEU A 99 6.28 -4.27 0.54
CA LEU A 99 5.73 -3.09 1.17
C LEU A 99 6.56 -2.79 2.42
N MET A 100 7.32 -1.70 2.35
CA MET A 100 8.25 -1.31 3.41
C MET A 100 7.55 -0.39 4.39
N GLU A 101 7.42 -0.83 5.65
CA GLU A 101 6.79 -0.07 6.72
C GLU A 101 7.40 1.32 6.88
N SER A 102 6.54 2.36 6.80
CA SER A 102 6.89 3.77 7.09
C SER A 102 8.12 4.28 6.34
N MET A 103 8.37 3.79 5.11
CA MET A 103 9.56 4.14 4.34
C MET A 103 9.36 5.41 3.52
N SER A 104 9.77 6.55 4.09
CA SER A 104 9.79 7.84 3.40
C SER A 104 10.94 7.92 2.40
N TYR A 105 10.70 8.58 1.26
CA TYR A 105 11.75 8.92 0.29
C TYR A 105 12.89 9.73 0.94
N SER A 106 12.55 10.64 1.86
CA SER A 106 13.51 11.48 2.59
C SER A 106 14.51 10.73 3.48
N LEU A 107 14.33 9.43 3.69
CA LEU A 107 15.29 8.56 4.40
C LEU A 107 16.38 8.01 3.48
N MET A 108 16.21 8.12 2.15
CA MET A 108 17.20 7.67 1.17
C MET A 108 18.26 8.72 0.89
N GLY A 109 19.46 8.28 0.50
CA GLY A 109 20.55 9.17 0.10
C GLY A 109 21.33 9.81 1.24
N HIS A 110 21.02 9.46 2.50
CA HIS A 110 21.64 10.06 3.71
C HIS A 110 22.48 9.08 4.53
N GLY A 111 22.74 7.88 3.98
CA GLY A 111 23.59 6.86 4.59
C GLY A 111 22.85 5.81 5.43
N GLN A 112 21.56 5.99 5.72
CA GLN A 112 20.74 5.01 6.46
C GLN A 112 20.26 3.85 5.58
N THR A 113 20.23 4.03 4.26
CA THR A 113 19.67 3.07 3.30
C THR A 113 20.65 2.68 2.18
N PRO A 114 21.90 2.31 2.49
CA PRO A 114 22.92 2.09 1.46
C PRO A 114 22.55 0.95 0.48
N PHE A 115 21.78 -0.05 0.92
CA PHE A 115 21.33 -1.11 0.03
C PHE A 115 20.23 -0.60 -0.92
N LEU A 116 19.19 0.06 -0.41
CA LEU A 116 18.13 0.63 -1.24
C LEU A 116 18.66 1.66 -2.22
N ASP A 117 19.59 2.53 -1.79
CA ASP A 117 20.24 3.51 -2.64
C ASP A 117 20.99 2.82 -3.80
N SER A 118 21.77 1.77 -3.49
CA SER A 118 22.46 0.97 -4.51
C SER A 118 21.48 0.23 -5.44
N LEU A 119 20.37 -0.27 -4.93
CA LEU A 119 19.36 -0.97 -5.72
C LEU A 119 18.61 -0.02 -6.64
N ALA A 120 18.28 1.18 -6.18
CA ALA A 120 17.62 2.22 -6.98
C ALA A 120 18.40 2.52 -8.26
N HIS A 121 19.73 2.69 -8.16
CA HIS A 121 20.61 2.91 -9.31
C HIS A 121 20.69 1.75 -10.32
N LYS A 122 20.17 0.57 -9.97
CA LYS A 122 20.16 -0.64 -10.81
C LYS A 122 18.76 -1.02 -11.30
N SER A 123 17.78 -0.13 -11.13
CA SER A 123 16.35 -0.42 -11.27
C SER A 123 15.64 0.65 -12.10
N LEU A 124 14.38 0.40 -12.43
CA LEU A 124 13.47 1.50 -12.71
C LEU A 124 13.15 2.15 -11.36
N PHE A 125 13.65 3.33 -11.14
CA PHE A 125 13.49 4.08 -9.89
C PHE A 125 12.60 5.30 -10.12
N PHE A 126 11.48 5.36 -9.40
CA PHE A 126 10.52 6.45 -9.48
C PHE A 126 10.75 7.40 -8.30
N SER A 127 11.37 8.52 -8.58
CA SER A 127 11.77 9.50 -7.55
C SER A 127 10.63 10.36 -7.02
N ARG A 128 9.44 10.33 -7.67
CA ARG A 128 8.25 11.10 -7.27
C ARG A 128 7.03 10.22 -7.07
N CYS A 129 7.15 9.16 -6.28
CA CYS A 129 6.04 8.29 -5.93
C CYS A 129 5.40 8.72 -4.60
N TYR A 130 4.06 8.70 -4.55
CA TYR A 130 3.30 9.09 -3.37
C TYR A 130 2.36 7.99 -2.91
N SER A 131 2.33 7.76 -1.60
CA SER A 131 1.36 6.87 -0.97
C SER A 131 -0.04 7.48 -1.03
N ALA A 132 -1.06 6.62 -1.07
CA ALA A 132 -2.45 7.06 -1.09
C ALA A 132 -2.88 7.72 0.23
N GLY A 133 -2.29 7.31 1.34
CA GLY A 133 -2.54 7.82 2.67
C GLY A 133 -1.40 7.46 3.63
N ASN A 134 -1.59 7.70 4.91
CA ASN A 134 -0.61 7.56 5.98
C ASN A 134 -0.80 6.31 6.85
N HIS A 135 -1.51 5.29 6.35
CA HIS A 135 -1.74 4.02 7.04
C HIS A 135 -1.42 2.82 6.14
N THR A 136 -0.92 1.75 6.73
CA THR A 136 -0.57 0.50 6.03
C THR A 136 -1.74 -0.06 5.21
N ASN A 137 -2.97 -0.01 5.72
CA ASN A 137 -4.16 -0.46 4.97
C ASN A 137 -4.41 0.36 3.70
N HIS A 138 -4.12 1.66 3.70
CA HIS A 138 -4.21 2.53 2.52
C HIS A 138 -3.17 2.12 1.47
N GLY A 139 -1.92 1.89 1.91
CA GLY A 139 -0.83 1.45 1.04
C GLY A 139 -1.12 0.09 0.39
N ILE A 140 -1.56 -0.89 1.17
CA ILE A 140 -1.95 -2.22 0.66
C ILE A 140 -3.07 -2.11 -0.36
N PHE A 141 -4.17 -1.42 0.01
CA PHE A 141 -5.35 -1.34 -0.85
C PHE A 141 -5.04 -0.59 -2.15
N SER A 142 -4.35 0.55 -2.06
CA SER A 142 -4.00 1.35 -3.24
C SER A 142 -3.05 0.61 -4.18
N THR A 143 -2.00 -0.02 -3.63
CA THR A 143 -1.01 -0.76 -4.42
C THR A 143 -1.60 -1.96 -5.15
N LEU A 144 -2.46 -2.72 -4.48
CA LEU A 144 -2.99 -3.98 -5.00
C LEU A 144 -4.27 -3.82 -5.83
N TYR A 145 -5.10 -2.81 -5.53
CA TYR A 145 -6.43 -2.65 -6.16
C TYR A 145 -6.59 -1.31 -6.90
N SER A 146 -5.58 -0.45 -6.90
CA SER A 146 -5.50 0.79 -7.70
C SER A 146 -6.60 1.82 -7.41
N PHE A 147 -7.01 1.95 -6.16
CA PHE A 147 -7.92 2.97 -5.66
C PHE A 147 -7.18 4.00 -4.79
N PRO A 148 -7.64 5.26 -4.76
CA PRO A 148 -7.16 6.22 -3.77
C PRO A 148 -7.66 5.84 -2.37
N ALA A 149 -6.96 6.30 -1.32
CA ALA A 149 -7.45 6.18 0.05
C ALA A 149 -8.59 7.18 0.32
N LEU A 150 -9.51 6.81 1.20
CA LEU A 150 -10.62 7.66 1.63
C LEU A 150 -10.40 8.12 3.09
N MET A 151 -9.46 9.04 3.29
CA MET A 151 -9.03 9.53 4.59
C MET A 151 -8.65 8.36 5.53
N PHE A 152 -9.19 8.30 6.75
CA PHE A 152 -8.93 7.23 7.71
C PHE A 152 -9.79 5.96 7.51
N ARG A 153 -10.63 5.91 6.46
CA ARG A 153 -11.47 4.73 6.21
C ARG A 153 -10.64 3.52 5.79
N ASN A 154 -10.69 2.47 6.59
CA ASN A 154 -10.06 1.21 6.25
C ASN A 154 -11.00 0.33 5.41
N LEU A 155 -10.76 0.27 4.10
CA LEU A 155 -11.59 -0.45 3.13
C LEU A 155 -11.48 -1.98 3.23
N MET A 156 -10.53 -2.50 4.00
CA MET A 156 -10.41 -3.93 4.27
C MET A 156 -11.28 -4.38 5.44
N LYS A 157 -11.77 -3.43 6.27
CA LYS A 157 -12.66 -3.71 7.40
C LYS A 157 -14.11 -3.77 6.96
N GLY A 158 -14.85 -4.64 7.61
CA GLY A 158 -16.29 -4.81 7.41
C GLY A 158 -16.69 -6.24 7.74
N SER A 159 -17.97 -6.45 7.97
CA SER A 159 -18.54 -7.79 8.19
C SER A 159 -18.86 -8.49 6.88
N ASN A 160 -19.08 -7.74 5.82
CA ASN A 160 -19.14 -8.22 4.45
C ASN A 160 -17.88 -7.75 3.72
N ILE A 161 -17.11 -8.67 3.18
CA ILE A 161 -15.89 -8.37 2.45
C ILE A 161 -16.22 -8.30 0.96
N PRO A 162 -16.16 -7.12 0.36
CA PRO A 162 -16.44 -6.99 -1.07
C PRO A 162 -15.31 -7.60 -1.91
N HIS A 163 -15.69 -8.00 -3.13
CA HIS A 163 -14.74 -8.43 -4.15
C HIS A 163 -14.25 -7.23 -4.95
N TYR A 164 -12.94 -7.07 -5.01
CA TYR A 164 -12.27 -6.11 -5.86
C TYR A 164 -11.41 -6.83 -6.89
N GLN A 165 -11.48 -6.40 -8.13
CA GLN A 165 -10.49 -6.82 -9.12
C GLN A 165 -9.18 -6.05 -8.87
N GLY A 166 -8.11 -6.77 -8.65
CA GLY A 166 -6.82 -6.19 -8.33
C GLY A 166 -5.67 -7.00 -8.89
N LEU A 167 -4.44 -6.58 -8.60
CA LEU A 167 -3.24 -7.29 -9.03
C LEU A 167 -3.27 -8.78 -8.68
N PRO A 168 -3.66 -9.19 -7.43
CA PRO A 168 -3.68 -10.61 -7.08
C PRO A 168 -4.68 -11.42 -7.90
N SER A 169 -5.91 -10.95 -8.07
CA SER A 169 -6.92 -11.68 -8.84
C SER A 169 -6.55 -11.80 -10.32
N VAL A 170 -6.03 -10.71 -10.93
CA VAL A 170 -5.57 -10.74 -12.32
C VAL A 170 -4.41 -11.72 -12.50
N LEU A 171 -3.44 -11.75 -11.60
CA LEU A 171 -2.32 -12.69 -11.67
C LEU A 171 -2.79 -14.14 -11.44
N HIS A 172 -3.72 -14.37 -10.52
CA HIS A 172 -4.32 -15.69 -10.31
C HIS A 172 -4.99 -16.22 -11.59
N ASP A 173 -5.75 -15.39 -12.30
CA ASP A 173 -6.39 -15.75 -13.58
C ASP A 173 -5.36 -16.04 -14.68
N HIS A 174 -4.12 -15.57 -14.53
CA HIS A 174 -2.98 -15.87 -15.41
C HIS A 174 -2.08 -17.01 -14.89
N GLY A 175 -2.57 -17.79 -13.92
CA GLY A 175 -1.90 -18.99 -13.42
C GLY A 175 -0.83 -18.75 -12.35
N TYR A 176 -0.75 -17.55 -11.79
CA TYR A 176 0.11 -17.29 -10.64
C TYR A 176 -0.50 -17.85 -9.36
N ARG A 177 0.35 -18.38 -8.49
CA ARG A 177 0.00 -18.63 -7.10
C ARG A 177 0.38 -17.43 -6.27
N ASN A 178 -0.58 -16.90 -5.51
CA ASN A 178 -0.40 -15.67 -4.75
C ASN A 178 -0.20 -15.94 -3.25
N LEU A 179 0.92 -15.46 -2.71
CA LEU A 179 1.30 -15.64 -1.31
C LEU A 179 1.43 -14.27 -0.64
N PHE A 180 0.91 -14.15 0.58
CA PHE A 180 1.08 -12.95 1.40
C PHE A 180 1.81 -13.29 2.69
N PHE A 181 2.81 -12.50 3.04
CA PHE A 181 3.61 -12.64 4.25
C PHE A 181 3.51 -11.36 5.06
N MET A 182 3.06 -11.46 6.31
CA MET A 182 2.98 -10.37 7.27
C MET A 182 3.61 -10.77 8.60
N THR A 183 4.09 -9.81 9.35
CA THR A 183 4.80 -10.05 10.62
C THR A 183 3.85 -10.30 11.78
N HIS A 184 2.71 -9.61 11.80
CA HIS A 184 1.73 -9.59 12.87
C HIS A 184 0.63 -10.65 12.69
N GLU A 185 -0.34 -10.63 13.61
CA GLU A 185 -1.52 -11.53 13.55
C GLU A 185 -2.35 -11.27 12.29
N SER A 186 -2.80 -12.33 11.64
CA SER A 186 -3.58 -12.28 10.40
C SER A 186 -4.92 -11.52 10.51
N GLN A 187 -5.44 -11.39 11.74
CA GLN A 187 -6.66 -10.64 12.02
C GLN A 187 -6.46 -9.11 12.09
N TYR A 188 -5.20 -8.66 12.12
CA TYR A 188 -4.91 -7.22 12.12
C TYR A 188 -5.52 -6.59 10.87
N ASP A 189 -6.21 -5.47 11.05
CA ASP A 189 -6.92 -4.74 9.99
C ASP A 189 -7.81 -5.59 9.07
N ASN A 190 -8.25 -6.76 9.57
CA ASN A 190 -9.08 -7.71 8.83
C ASN A 190 -8.37 -8.32 7.60
N MET A 191 -7.04 -8.27 7.55
CA MET A 191 -6.24 -8.65 6.38
C MET A 191 -6.50 -10.07 5.92
N ASN A 192 -6.57 -11.05 6.83
CA ASN A 192 -6.84 -12.44 6.45
C ASN A 192 -8.13 -12.60 5.65
N ALA A 193 -9.22 -12.00 6.12
CA ALA A 193 -10.51 -12.09 5.45
C ALA A 193 -10.47 -11.39 4.08
N PHE A 194 -9.93 -10.17 4.06
CA PHE A 194 -9.86 -9.36 2.85
C PHE A 194 -8.98 -10.00 1.77
N LEU A 195 -7.77 -10.41 2.12
CA LEU A 195 -6.79 -10.95 1.16
C LEU A 195 -7.25 -12.30 0.58
N ARG A 196 -7.83 -13.20 1.42
CA ARG A 196 -8.39 -14.47 0.93
C ARG A 196 -9.54 -14.26 -0.04
N THR A 197 -10.43 -13.32 0.25
CA THR A 197 -11.56 -12.98 -0.62
C THR A 197 -11.08 -12.37 -1.94
N ASN A 198 -9.91 -11.70 -1.93
CA ASN A 198 -9.44 -10.86 -3.03
C ASN A 198 -8.15 -11.37 -3.70
N GLY A 199 -8.00 -12.70 -3.81
CA GLY A 199 -7.08 -13.32 -4.75
C GLY A 199 -5.77 -13.85 -4.19
N TYR A 200 -5.60 -13.93 -2.84
CA TYR A 200 -4.45 -14.61 -2.24
C TYR A 200 -4.75 -16.06 -1.85
N ASP A 201 -3.89 -16.98 -2.29
CA ASP A 201 -4.00 -18.42 -2.03
C ASP A 201 -3.51 -18.78 -0.63
N ASP A 202 -2.33 -18.27 -0.24
CA ASP A 202 -1.71 -18.55 1.04
C ASP A 202 -1.40 -17.24 1.78
N ILE A 203 -1.74 -17.20 3.07
CA ILE A 203 -1.43 -16.08 3.95
C ILE A 203 -0.61 -16.61 5.12
N TYR A 204 0.60 -16.11 5.27
CA TYR A 204 1.51 -16.42 6.37
C TYR A 204 1.60 -15.21 7.30
N ALA A 205 1.29 -15.45 8.57
CA ALA A 205 1.21 -14.44 9.61
C ALA A 205 1.80 -14.97 10.91
N GLN A 206 1.77 -14.18 11.97
CA GLN A 206 2.34 -14.52 13.27
C GLN A 206 1.95 -15.92 13.77
N GLU A 207 0.74 -16.38 13.45
CA GLU A 207 0.23 -17.70 13.84
C GLU A 207 1.02 -18.87 13.22
N ASN A 208 1.74 -18.61 12.12
CA ASN A 208 2.56 -19.60 11.43
C ASN A 208 4.02 -19.62 11.93
N TYR A 209 4.42 -18.67 12.78
CA TYR A 209 5.78 -18.49 13.21
C TYR A 209 6.03 -19.04 14.62
N PRO A 210 7.27 -19.48 14.92
CA PRO A 210 7.62 -19.87 16.28
C PRO A 210 7.43 -18.71 17.26
N ARG A 211 6.73 -18.94 18.37
CA ARG A 211 6.42 -17.89 19.36
C ARG A 211 7.66 -17.14 19.89
N LYS A 212 8.80 -17.80 19.94
CA LYS A 212 10.07 -17.19 20.38
C LYS A 212 10.59 -16.10 19.45
N GLU A 213 10.14 -16.07 18.20
CA GLU A 213 10.54 -15.07 17.19
C GLU A 213 9.66 -13.82 17.24
N VAL A 214 8.55 -13.85 17.99
CA VAL A 214 7.65 -12.72 18.19
C VAL A 214 8.27 -11.76 19.21
N VAL A 215 8.59 -10.54 18.77
CA VAL A 215 9.34 -9.56 19.57
C VAL A 215 8.43 -8.53 20.26
N ASN A 216 7.28 -8.22 19.69
CA ASN A 216 6.30 -7.27 20.23
C ASN A 216 4.88 -7.57 19.71
N SER A 217 3.92 -6.65 19.92
CA SER A 217 2.53 -6.79 19.46
C SER A 217 2.38 -6.75 17.93
N PHE A 218 3.39 -6.29 17.21
CA PHE A 218 3.44 -6.26 15.75
C PHE A 218 4.16 -7.47 15.13
N GLY A 219 4.55 -8.45 15.96
CA GLY A 219 4.95 -9.77 15.53
C GLY A 219 6.46 -9.98 15.45
N VAL A 220 6.90 -10.54 14.32
CA VAL A 220 8.29 -10.92 14.09
C VAL A 220 9.07 -9.81 13.38
N PRO A 221 10.41 -9.72 13.58
CA PRO A 221 11.23 -8.72 12.89
C PRO A 221 11.43 -9.06 11.41
N ASP A 222 11.77 -8.04 10.59
CA ASP A 222 11.87 -8.14 9.14
C ASP A 222 12.83 -9.22 8.65
N HIS A 223 14.01 -9.37 9.26
CA HIS A 223 14.96 -10.41 8.87
C HIS A 223 14.39 -11.83 9.03
N PHE A 224 13.51 -12.05 10.03
CA PHE A 224 12.82 -13.31 10.20
C PHE A 224 11.76 -13.50 9.10
N LEU A 225 10.93 -12.50 8.85
CA LEU A 225 9.90 -12.51 7.80
C LEU A 225 10.53 -12.89 6.46
N TYR A 226 11.59 -12.21 6.06
CA TYR A 226 12.28 -12.44 4.80
C TYR A 226 12.88 -13.85 4.70
N ARG A 227 13.53 -14.33 5.75
CA ARG A 227 14.05 -15.70 5.81
C ARG A 227 12.93 -16.74 5.69
N TYR A 228 11.82 -16.53 6.37
CA TYR A 228 10.66 -17.42 6.31
C TYR A 228 10.03 -17.43 4.90
N ALA A 229 9.88 -16.25 4.29
CA ALA A 229 9.39 -16.13 2.94
C ALA A 229 10.28 -16.89 1.94
N LEU A 230 11.60 -16.74 2.01
CA LEU A 230 12.53 -17.49 1.17
C LEU A 230 12.32 -19.01 1.27
N GLN A 231 12.17 -19.55 2.49
CA GLN A 231 11.91 -20.98 2.70
C GLN A 231 10.62 -21.45 2.03
N LYS A 232 9.58 -20.62 2.03
CA LYS A 232 8.30 -20.94 1.38
C LYS A 232 8.39 -20.82 -0.13
N LEU A 233 9.07 -19.80 -0.63
CA LEU A 233 9.23 -19.56 -2.08
C LEU A 233 10.08 -20.62 -2.77
N GLN A 234 11.04 -21.26 -2.09
CA GLN A 234 11.80 -22.39 -2.62
C GLN A 234 10.91 -23.58 -3.04
N GLN A 235 9.73 -23.69 -2.43
CA GLN A 235 8.80 -24.80 -2.65
C GLN A 235 7.72 -24.47 -3.69
N GLN A 236 7.70 -23.22 -4.19
CA GLN A 236 6.64 -22.78 -5.11
C GLN A 236 6.94 -23.14 -6.57
N LYS A 237 5.87 -23.48 -7.27
CA LYS A 237 5.92 -23.58 -8.73
C LYS A 237 5.81 -22.17 -9.32
N GLN A 238 6.55 -21.91 -10.38
CA GLN A 238 6.47 -20.64 -11.11
C GLN A 238 5.35 -20.70 -12.16
N PRO A 239 4.68 -19.57 -12.49
CA PRO A 239 4.89 -18.28 -11.85
C PRO A 239 4.18 -18.15 -10.50
N PHE A 240 4.71 -17.30 -9.63
CA PHE A 240 4.09 -16.93 -8.36
C PHE A 240 4.18 -15.43 -8.10
N MET A 241 3.27 -14.92 -7.26
CA MET A 241 3.36 -13.60 -6.66
C MET A 241 3.54 -13.75 -5.16
N ALA A 242 4.52 -13.07 -4.59
CA ALA A 242 4.72 -12.98 -3.15
C ALA A 242 4.67 -11.53 -2.71
N THR A 243 3.77 -11.20 -1.79
CA THR A 243 3.74 -9.89 -1.14
C THR A 243 4.30 -10.00 0.27
N LEU A 244 5.31 -9.21 0.60
CA LEU A 244 5.97 -9.17 1.90
C LEU A 244 5.70 -7.79 2.53
N LEU A 245 5.03 -7.79 3.68
CA LEU A 245 4.75 -6.59 4.46
C LEU A 245 5.70 -6.54 5.65
N SER A 246 6.67 -5.62 5.60
CA SER A 246 7.61 -5.40 6.70
C SER A 246 6.97 -4.61 7.85
N ILE A 247 7.62 -4.50 8.99
CA ILE A 247 7.08 -3.82 10.18
C ILE A 247 8.14 -3.14 11.04
N SER A 248 9.42 -3.46 10.88
CA SER A 248 10.44 -3.09 11.87
C SER A 248 10.55 -1.58 12.09
N ASN A 249 10.26 -0.78 11.07
CA ASN A 249 10.25 0.69 11.18
C ASN A 249 8.98 1.26 11.84
N HIS A 250 8.15 0.42 12.48
CA HIS A 250 7.00 0.83 13.28
C HIS A 250 7.34 0.85 14.79
N PRO A 251 7.06 1.93 15.53
CA PRO A 251 7.26 1.94 17.00
C PRO A 251 6.31 0.94 17.72
N PRO A 252 6.72 0.32 18.84
CA PRO A 252 8.05 0.44 19.46
C PRO A 252 9.12 -0.30 18.69
N TYR A 253 10.26 0.35 18.47
CA TYR A 253 11.36 -0.23 17.71
C TYR A 253 12.02 -1.38 18.47
N VAL A 254 12.39 -2.44 17.76
CA VAL A 254 13.13 -3.58 18.32
C VAL A 254 14.31 -3.87 17.40
N ILE A 255 15.48 -3.38 17.79
CA ILE A 255 16.72 -3.60 17.06
C ILE A 255 17.35 -4.88 17.60
N PRO A 256 17.66 -5.89 16.75
CA PRO A 256 18.31 -7.11 17.20
C PRO A 256 19.69 -6.85 17.77
N GLU A 257 20.07 -7.54 18.85
CA GLU A 257 21.38 -7.37 19.53
C GLU A 257 22.60 -7.58 18.62
N TRP A 258 22.45 -8.38 17.57
CA TRP A 258 23.54 -8.65 16.61
C TRP A 258 23.73 -7.53 15.57
N PHE A 259 22.76 -6.61 15.43
CA PHE A 259 22.85 -5.50 14.50
C PHE A 259 23.49 -4.29 15.17
N HIS A 260 24.46 -3.70 14.52
CA HIS A 260 25.18 -2.52 15.00
C HIS A 260 24.96 -1.36 14.02
N ALA A 261 24.11 -0.43 14.42
CA ALA A 261 23.82 0.76 13.63
C ALA A 261 24.97 1.77 13.71
N ASN A 262 25.04 2.63 12.69
CA ASN A 262 25.98 3.75 12.66
C ASN A 262 25.39 5.03 13.27
N SER A 263 24.06 5.18 13.20
CA SER A 263 23.33 6.34 13.75
C SER A 263 23.19 6.24 15.28
N GLU A 264 23.10 7.40 15.94
CA GLU A 264 22.88 7.46 17.40
C GLU A 264 21.37 7.41 17.73
N GLU A 265 20.50 7.93 16.86
CA GLU A 265 19.06 8.01 17.04
C GLU A 265 18.37 6.69 16.71
N GLU A 266 17.58 6.16 17.65
CA GLU A 266 16.87 4.88 17.49
C GLU A 266 16.00 4.84 16.24
N GLU A 267 15.37 5.96 15.87
CA GLU A 267 14.55 6.11 14.66
C GLU A 267 15.34 5.95 13.37
N LEU A 268 16.64 6.27 13.36
CA LEU A 268 17.53 6.06 12.22
C LEU A 268 18.17 4.67 12.28
N GLN A 269 18.51 4.17 13.48
CA GLN A 269 19.03 2.82 13.67
C GLN A 269 18.09 1.75 13.14
N ILE A 270 16.78 1.91 13.36
CA ILE A 270 15.78 0.94 12.87
C ILE A 270 15.66 0.96 11.34
N VAL A 271 15.87 2.11 10.70
CA VAL A 271 15.91 2.24 9.24
C VAL A 271 17.14 1.53 8.68
N GLU A 272 18.33 1.73 9.29
CA GLU A 272 19.56 1.02 8.91
C GLU A 272 19.40 -0.50 9.05
N TYR A 273 18.75 -0.95 10.12
CA TYR A 273 18.45 -2.37 10.31
C TYR A 273 17.47 -2.91 9.25
N ALA A 274 16.42 -2.17 8.92
CA ALA A 274 15.45 -2.59 7.90
C ALA A 274 16.11 -2.69 6.50
N ASP A 275 16.99 -1.75 6.17
CA ASP A 275 17.79 -1.78 4.94
C ASP A 275 18.75 -2.98 4.90
N ASP A 276 19.42 -3.28 6.02
CA ASP A 276 20.32 -4.45 6.12
C ASP A 276 19.54 -5.77 6.02
N ALA A 277 18.35 -5.84 6.59
CA ALA A 277 17.47 -7.01 6.46
C ALA A 277 17.08 -7.26 4.98
N LEU A 278 16.79 -6.19 4.22
CA LEU A 278 16.56 -6.27 2.77
C LEU A 278 17.83 -6.72 2.03
N ARG A 279 18.99 -6.17 2.37
CA ARG A 279 20.29 -6.56 1.78
C ARG A 279 20.54 -8.06 1.95
N ILE A 280 20.31 -8.59 3.15
CA ILE A 280 20.46 -10.02 3.46
C ILE A 280 19.46 -10.85 2.64
N PHE A 281 18.20 -10.41 2.55
CA PHE A 281 17.18 -11.06 1.75
C PHE A 281 17.59 -11.16 0.28
N PHE A 282 18.00 -10.06 -0.34
CA PHE A 282 18.43 -10.06 -1.74
C PHE A 282 19.66 -10.92 -2.00
N LYS A 283 20.62 -10.93 -1.07
CA LYS A 283 21.80 -11.80 -1.15
C LYS A 283 21.38 -13.29 -1.17
N GLN A 284 20.48 -13.69 -0.29
CA GLN A 284 20.00 -15.08 -0.22
C GLN A 284 19.02 -15.42 -1.36
N ALA A 285 18.22 -14.47 -1.80
CA ALA A 285 17.35 -14.62 -2.96
C ALA A 285 18.14 -14.87 -4.24
N ALA A 286 19.29 -14.21 -4.42
CA ALA A 286 20.15 -14.38 -5.59
C ALA A 286 20.69 -15.80 -5.75
N GLU A 287 20.71 -16.59 -4.69
CA GLU A 287 21.11 -18.01 -4.70
C GLU A 287 19.94 -18.94 -5.11
N GLN A 288 18.73 -18.40 -5.26
CA GLN A 288 17.54 -19.20 -5.56
C GLN A 288 17.33 -19.38 -7.05
N PRO A 289 16.84 -20.54 -7.49
CA PRO A 289 16.65 -20.83 -8.92
C PRO A 289 15.58 -19.94 -9.59
N TRP A 290 14.66 -19.35 -8.82
CA TRP A 290 13.62 -18.47 -9.31
C TRP A 290 14.06 -17.00 -9.45
N TYR A 291 15.20 -16.59 -8.85
CA TYR A 291 15.65 -15.20 -8.80
C TYR A 291 15.81 -14.57 -10.19
N GLY A 292 16.49 -15.25 -11.10
CA GLY A 292 16.72 -14.78 -12.47
C GLY A 292 15.43 -14.60 -13.28
N ASN A 293 14.34 -15.27 -12.87
CA ASN A 293 13.01 -15.18 -13.46
C ASN A 293 12.03 -14.39 -12.55
N SER A 294 12.50 -13.36 -11.88
CA SER A 294 11.66 -12.57 -10.97
C SER A 294 11.76 -11.09 -11.23
N VAL A 295 10.69 -10.36 -10.90
CA VAL A 295 10.66 -8.92 -10.74
C VAL A 295 10.38 -8.60 -9.27
N PHE A 296 11.16 -7.68 -8.73
CA PHE A 296 11.04 -7.18 -7.37
C PHE A 296 10.50 -5.75 -7.43
N VAL A 297 9.40 -5.51 -6.73
CA VAL A 297 8.78 -4.20 -6.60
C VAL A 297 8.86 -3.80 -5.13
N LEU A 298 9.62 -2.76 -4.82
CA LEU A 298 9.79 -2.25 -3.46
C LEU A 298 9.22 -0.85 -3.39
N LEU A 299 8.37 -0.60 -2.39
CA LEU A 299 7.84 0.74 -2.13
C LEU A 299 7.49 0.89 -0.65
N GLY A 300 7.46 2.13 -0.15
CA GLY A 300 6.89 2.41 1.17
C GLY A 300 5.37 2.13 1.16
N ASP A 301 4.85 1.54 2.23
CA ASP A 301 3.39 1.46 2.41
C ASP A 301 2.80 2.85 2.70
N HIS A 302 3.52 3.66 3.43
CA HIS A 302 3.41 5.12 3.61
C HIS A 302 4.76 5.65 4.10
N GLY A 303 4.86 6.95 4.35
CA GLY A 303 6.02 7.55 4.98
C GLY A 303 5.81 7.80 6.47
N LYS A 304 6.83 8.32 7.14
CA LYS A 304 6.79 8.84 8.51
C LYS A 304 7.29 10.28 8.57
N LEU A 305 6.96 10.97 9.64
CA LEU A 305 7.48 12.32 9.83
C LEU A 305 9.01 12.29 10.01
N THR A 306 9.70 13.00 9.14
CA THR A 306 11.15 13.20 9.20
C THR A 306 11.44 14.69 9.31
N GLY A 307 12.10 15.10 10.38
CA GLY A 307 12.37 16.52 10.65
C GLY A 307 11.12 17.31 11.08
N SER A 308 11.15 18.62 10.86
CA SER A 308 10.04 19.52 11.22
C SER A 308 9.01 19.58 10.07
N PRO A 309 7.70 19.56 10.40
CA PRO A 309 6.65 19.65 9.37
C PRO A 309 6.68 21.03 8.70
N GLU A 310 6.64 21.05 7.37
CA GLU A 310 6.63 22.28 6.56
C GLU A 310 5.21 22.84 6.33
N CYS A 311 4.19 22.01 6.54
CA CYS A 311 2.77 22.35 6.39
C CYS A 311 1.89 21.34 7.14
N GLU A 312 0.57 21.47 7.02
CA GLU A 312 -0.43 20.59 7.67
C GLU A 312 -0.36 19.13 7.18
N MET A 313 0.09 18.91 5.94
CA MET A 313 0.35 17.58 5.37
C MET A 313 1.81 17.49 4.89
N PRO A 314 2.76 17.22 5.80
CA PRO A 314 4.17 17.16 5.48
C PRO A 314 4.46 16.14 4.38
N GLN A 315 5.28 16.52 3.42
CA GLN A 315 5.58 15.70 2.24
C GLN A 315 6.12 14.32 2.62
N CYS A 316 6.96 14.25 3.64
CA CYS A 316 7.60 13.01 4.06
C CYS A 316 6.61 11.90 4.51
N LEU A 317 5.37 12.26 4.88
CA LEU A 317 4.34 11.28 5.23
C LEU A 317 3.80 10.49 4.03
N ASN A 318 3.88 11.06 2.83
CA ASN A 318 3.32 10.44 1.62
C ASN A 318 4.34 10.26 0.49
N HIS A 319 5.47 10.97 0.48
CA HIS A 319 6.52 10.77 -0.51
C HIS A 319 7.34 9.53 -0.17
N ILE A 320 7.21 8.50 -0.97
CA ILE A 320 7.78 7.16 -0.77
C ILE A 320 8.68 6.76 -1.96
N PRO A 321 9.70 5.93 -1.77
CA PRO A 321 10.40 5.33 -2.90
C PRO A 321 9.52 4.30 -3.62
N LEU A 322 9.66 4.18 -4.93
CA LEU A 322 9.19 3.05 -5.73
C LEU A 322 10.34 2.56 -6.61
N ILE A 323 10.72 1.31 -6.43
CA ILE A 323 11.83 0.64 -7.11
C ILE A 323 11.29 -0.62 -7.79
N ILE A 324 11.49 -0.76 -9.10
CA ILE A 324 11.18 -1.98 -9.86
C ILE A 324 12.48 -2.55 -10.39
N TYR A 325 12.96 -3.61 -9.76
CA TYR A 325 14.19 -4.31 -10.11
C TYR A 325 13.88 -5.66 -10.74
N ALA A 326 14.58 -5.98 -11.83
CA ALA A 326 14.59 -7.34 -12.36
C ALA A 326 15.97 -7.63 -13.00
N PRO A 327 16.53 -8.84 -12.82
CA PRO A 327 17.75 -9.21 -13.52
C PRO A 327 17.61 -9.03 -15.03
N GLY A 328 18.49 -8.22 -15.64
CA GLY A 328 18.49 -7.91 -17.06
C GLY A 328 17.60 -6.76 -17.51
N LEU A 329 16.79 -6.17 -16.64
CA LEU A 329 16.05 -4.94 -16.93
C LEU A 329 17.04 -3.74 -16.89
N ALA A 330 17.02 -2.91 -17.92
CA ALA A 330 17.87 -1.72 -17.97
C ALA A 330 17.44 -0.71 -16.88
N PRO A 331 18.38 -0.16 -16.10
CA PRO A 331 18.05 0.81 -15.07
C PRO A 331 17.68 2.16 -15.69
N GLU A 332 16.76 2.86 -15.04
CA GLU A 332 16.32 4.20 -15.41
C GLU A 332 15.75 4.92 -14.20
N GLU A 333 16.17 6.18 -14.01
CA GLU A 333 15.49 7.07 -13.07
C GLU A 333 14.34 7.78 -13.78
N ILE A 334 13.14 7.68 -13.18
CA ILE A 334 11.89 8.20 -13.72
C ILE A 334 11.41 9.32 -12.81
N ASP A 335 11.65 10.57 -13.21
CA ASP A 335 11.25 11.77 -12.50
C ASP A 335 9.85 12.24 -12.93
N SER A 336 8.89 11.34 -12.90
CA SER A 336 7.48 11.62 -13.17
C SER A 336 6.64 11.37 -11.95
N TRP A 337 5.61 12.18 -11.73
CA TRP A 337 4.63 11.97 -10.68
C TRP A 337 3.97 10.62 -10.83
N CYS A 338 3.90 9.86 -9.75
CA CYS A 338 3.19 8.58 -9.67
C CYS A 338 2.63 8.36 -8.25
N MET A 339 1.70 7.44 -8.15
CA MET A 339 1.05 7.08 -6.90
C MET A 339 1.01 5.56 -6.75
N GLN A 340 0.82 5.06 -5.54
CA GLN A 340 0.69 3.62 -5.27
C GLN A 340 -0.34 2.94 -6.16
N MET A 341 -1.45 3.60 -6.47
CA MET A 341 -2.49 3.04 -7.35
C MET A 341 -2.04 2.83 -8.79
N ASP A 342 -0.87 3.32 -9.18
CA ASP A 342 -0.29 3.14 -10.52
C ASP A 342 0.57 1.88 -10.62
N VAL A 343 0.92 1.26 -9.50
CA VAL A 343 1.79 0.08 -9.46
C VAL A 343 1.17 -1.09 -10.21
N GLN A 344 -0.10 -1.41 -9.95
CA GLN A 344 -0.79 -2.52 -10.60
C GLN A 344 -0.80 -2.39 -12.15
N PRO A 345 -1.33 -1.32 -12.77
CA PRO A 345 -1.38 -1.23 -14.24
C PRO A 345 0.01 -1.14 -14.87
N THR A 346 0.97 -0.53 -14.20
CA THR A 346 2.37 -0.46 -14.64
C THR A 346 3.00 -1.85 -14.65
N LEU A 347 2.86 -2.59 -13.55
CA LEU A 347 3.42 -3.93 -13.43
C LEU A 347 2.76 -4.93 -14.40
N LEU A 348 1.43 -4.88 -14.56
CA LEU A 348 0.73 -5.71 -15.55
C LEU A 348 1.22 -5.42 -16.97
N SER A 349 1.52 -4.17 -17.30
CA SER A 349 2.10 -3.81 -18.60
C SER A 349 3.51 -4.37 -18.78
N LEU A 350 4.37 -4.29 -17.77
CA LEU A 350 5.71 -4.89 -17.78
C LEU A 350 5.65 -6.41 -17.95
N LEU A 351 4.67 -7.06 -17.33
CA LEU A 351 4.43 -8.51 -17.44
C LEU A 351 3.76 -8.91 -18.76
N GLY A 352 3.35 -7.95 -19.60
CA GLY A 352 2.66 -8.23 -20.88
C GLY A 352 1.25 -8.80 -20.69
N ILE A 353 0.59 -8.49 -19.57
CA ILE A 353 -0.73 -9.01 -19.22
C ILE A 353 -1.80 -8.02 -19.67
N ARG A 354 -2.70 -8.50 -20.53
CA ARG A 354 -3.93 -7.80 -20.88
C ARG A 354 -5.03 -8.19 -19.89
N ALA A 355 -5.73 -7.20 -19.32
CA ALA A 355 -6.80 -7.46 -18.37
C ALA A 355 -7.89 -6.39 -18.42
N GLU A 356 -9.14 -6.81 -18.17
CA GLU A 356 -10.21 -5.86 -17.87
C GLU A 356 -9.95 -5.23 -16.52
N GLN A 357 -10.21 -3.94 -16.40
CA GLN A 357 -9.90 -3.16 -15.20
C GLN A 357 -11.04 -2.20 -14.89
N GLU A 358 -11.28 -1.96 -13.58
CA GLU A 358 -12.20 -0.93 -13.11
C GLU A 358 -11.56 -0.22 -11.91
N HIS A 359 -10.69 0.77 -12.18
CA HIS A 359 -9.93 1.46 -11.15
C HIS A 359 -9.33 2.79 -11.62
N PHE A 360 -8.63 3.51 -10.71
CA PHE A 360 -8.08 4.85 -10.90
C PHE A 360 -6.60 4.88 -11.32
N GLY A 361 -5.88 3.78 -11.19
CA GLY A 361 -4.47 3.69 -11.54
C GLY A 361 -4.23 3.79 -13.05
N GLN A 362 -3.04 4.22 -13.44
CA GLN A 362 -2.60 4.28 -14.84
C GLN A 362 -1.17 3.73 -14.99
N ASN A 363 -0.86 3.23 -16.19
CA ASN A 363 0.50 2.82 -16.50
C ASN A 363 1.39 4.06 -16.67
N ILE A 364 2.24 4.33 -15.66
CA ILE A 364 3.09 5.52 -15.61
C ILE A 364 4.27 5.49 -16.59
N LEU A 365 4.63 4.33 -17.12
CA LEU A 365 5.61 4.18 -18.19
C LEU A 365 5.03 4.54 -19.57
N GLN A 366 3.72 4.66 -19.68
CA GLN A 366 3.02 5.08 -20.89
C GLN A 366 2.46 6.50 -20.79
N LYS A 367 1.87 6.83 -19.65
CA LYS A 367 1.27 8.14 -19.39
C LYS A 367 1.62 8.58 -17.96
N PRO A 368 2.60 9.48 -17.80
CA PRO A 368 2.93 10.02 -16.48
C PRO A 368 1.78 10.87 -15.93
N ARG A 369 1.75 11.05 -14.60
CA ARG A 369 0.83 11.99 -13.95
C ARG A 369 1.41 13.39 -13.91
N SER A 370 0.54 14.38 -13.76
CA SER A 370 0.93 15.79 -13.54
C SER A 370 0.94 16.18 -12.06
N MET A 371 0.34 15.32 -11.19
CA MET A 371 0.23 15.56 -9.75
C MET A 371 0.02 14.25 -9.00
N ALA A 372 0.30 14.27 -7.71
CA ALA A 372 -0.09 13.24 -6.74
C ALA A 372 -1.30 13.69 -5.93
N LEU A 373 -2.20 12.74 -5.61
CA LEU A 373 -3.36 12.91 -4.73
C LEU A 373 -3.18 11.97 -3.54
N TYR A 374 -3.36 12.45 -2.32
CA TYR A 374 -3.18 11.63 -1.12
C TYR A 374 -4.06 12.12 0.02
N THR A 375 -4.19 11.31 1.05
CA THR A 375 -4.99 11.62 2.23
C THR A 375 -4.17 11.49 3.51
N ALA A 376 -4.61 12.17 4.53
CA ALA A 376 -4.24 11.92 5.92
C ALA A 376 -5.52 11.60 6.70
N ASP A 377 -5.45 11.52 8.04
CA ASP A 377 -6.60 11.11 8.86
C ASP A 377 -7.84 11.99 8.67
N ASN A 378 -7.64 13.31 8.65
CA ASN A 378 -8.74 14.29 8.55
C ASN A 378 -8.58 15.26 7.37
N MET A 379 -7.56 15.09 6.55
CA MET A 379 -7.24 15.98 5.44
C MET A 379 -7.04 15.23 4.14
N ILE A 380 -7.24 15.93 3.04
CA ILE A 380 -6.94 15.46 1.68
C ILE A 380 -6.06 16.48 0.99
N GLY A 381 -5.13 16.02 0.15
CA GLY A 381 -4.15 16.87 -0.48
C GLY A 381 -3.86 16.50 -1.92
N ALA A 382 -3.41 17.50 -2.69
CA ALA A 382 -2.86 17.35 -4.02
C ALA A 382 -1.55 18.12 -4.12
N ARG A 383 -0.51 17.52 -4.70
CA ARG A 383 0.80 18.13 -4.91
C ARG A 383 1.22 18.00 -6.37
N SER A 384 1.75 19.08 -6.92
CA SER A 384 2.31 19.13 -8.28
C SER A 384 3.59 19.96 -8.28
N ASP A 385 4.22 20.17 -9.46
CA ASP A 385 5.37 21.05 -9.58
C ASP A 385 5.00 22.48 -9.13
N GLY A 386 5.65 22.90 -8.04
CA GLY A 386 5.50 24.25 -7.48
C GLY A 386 4.18 24.54 -6.75
N HIS A 387 3.28 23.57 -6.57
CA HIS A 387 1.98 23.81 -5.93
C HIS A 387 1.59 22.70 -4.97
N LEU A 388 0.91 23.07 -3.85
CA LEU A 388 0.32 22.15 -2.89
C LEU A 388 -1.05 22.71 -2.47
N TYR A 389 -2.06 21.88 -2.58
CA TYR A 389 -3.41 22.14 -2.11
C TYR A 389 -3.77 21.16 -0.99
N ILE A 390 -4.30 21.66 0.12
CA ILE A 390 -4.78 20.87 1.26
C ILE A 390 -6.21 21.29 1.61
N TYR A 391 -7.04 20.34 1.98
CA TYR A 391 -8.40 20.56 2.42
C TYR A 391 -8.75 19.69 3.60
N GLU A 392 -9.37 20.27 4.62
CA GLU A 392 -9.94 19.56 5.77
C GLU A 392 -11.46 19.53 5.68
N PRO A 393 -12.08 18.39 5.27
CA PRO A 393 -13.52 18.29 5.10
C PRO A 393 -14.33 18.55 6.36
N GLY A 394 -13.76 18.27 7.55
CA GLY A 394 -14.43 18.43 8.83
C GLY A 394 -14.73 19.89 9.20
N THR A 395 -13.85 20.81 8.83
CA THR A 395 -13.94 22.26 9.12
C THR A 395 -14.28 23.07 7.87
N GLY A 396 -14.03 22.52 6.68
CA GLY A 396 -14.11 23.24 5.41
C GLY A 396 -12.89 24.15 5.16
N THR A 397 -11.81 23.97 5.92
CA THR A 397 -10.60 24.79 5.80
C THR A 397 -9.78 24.37 4.58
N GLU A 398 -9.28 25.36 3.85
CA GLU A 398 -8.43 25.17 2.68
C GLU A 398 -7.08 25.87 2.88
N TRP A 399 -6.02 25.20 2.41
CA TRP A 399 -4.68 25.79 2.33
C TRP A 399 -4.15 25.70 0.92
N PHE A 400 -3.65 26.83 0.44
CA PHE A 400 -3.06 26.96 -0.87
C PHE A 400 -1.59 27.36 -0.71
N TYR A 401 -0.68 26.54 -1.26
CA TYR A 401 0.74 26.78 -1.14
C TYR A 401 1.42 26.81 -2.51
N LYS A 402 2.42 27.68 -2.65
CA LYS A 402 3.47 27.55 -3.66
C LYS A 402 4.68 26.87 -3.03
N SER A 403 5.22 25.87 -3.73
CA SER A 403 6.38 25.11 -3.28
C SER A 403 7.61 25.52 -4.06
N ALA A 404 8.72 25.81 -3.36
CA ALA A 404 10.01 26.02 -3.96
C ALA A 404 10.78 24.70 -4.15
N ALA A 405 11.88 24.73 -4.90
CA ALA A 405 12.69 23.53 -5.18
C ALA A 405 13.32 22.89 -3.93
N ASP A 406 13.42 23.63 -2.83
CA ASP A 406 13.93 23.17 -1.52
C ASP A 406 12.83 22.61 -0.61
N ASN A 407 11.65 22.28 -1.16
CA ASN A 407 10.44 21.82 -0.45
C ASN A 407 9.83 22.82 0.54
N LYS A 408 10.35 24.04 0.62
CA LYS A 408 9.69 25.10 1.38
C LYS A 408 8.38 25.47 0.71
N VAL A 409 7.35 25.64 1.54
CA VAL A 409 6.02 26.04 1.09
C VAL A 409 5.71 27.45 1.56
N VAL A 410 5.08 28.24 0.68
CA VAL A 410 4.65 29.60 0.96
C VAL A 410 3.13 29.67 0.78
N TYR A 411 2.43 30.04 1.82
CA TYR A 411 0.98 30.19 1.80
C TYR A 411 0.55 31.29 0.80
N CYS A 412 -0.54 31.01 0.08
CA CYS A 412 -1.16 31.93 -0.86
C CYS A 412 -2.56 32.26 -0.40
N GLU A 413 -2.90 33.53 -0.26
CA GLU A 413 -4.27 33.95 0.09
C GLU A 413 -5.28 33.64 -1.03
N GLU A 414 -4.86 33.78 -2.27
CA GLU A 414 -5.69 33.53 -3.44
C GLU A 414 -5.09 32.39 -4.30
N PRO A 415 -5.88 31.35 -4.64
CA PRO A 415 -5.44 30.28 -5.51
C PRO A 415 -5.35 30.74 -6.98
N ASP A 416 -4.30 30.31 -7.66
CA ASP A 416 -4.21 30.43 -9.11
C ASP A 416 -4.98 29.30 -9.82
N SER A 417 -5.00 29.34 -11.15
CA SER A 417 -5.72 28.35 -11.96
C SER A 417 -5.21 26.92 -11.77
N THR A 418 -3.91 26.73 -11.44
CA THR A 418 -3.32 25.43 -11.18
C THR A 418 -3.86 24.83 -9.88
N LEU A 419 -3.89 25.62 -8.80
CA LEU A 419 -4.42 25.20 -7.49
C LEU A 419 -5.92 24.88 -7.58
N LEU A 420 -6.69 25.67 -8.34
CA LEU A 420 -8.10 25.38 -8.58
C LEU A 420 -8.32 24.10 -9.38
N HIS A 421 -7.47 23.84 -10.36
CA HIS A 421 -7.48 22.57 -11.11
C HIS A 421 -7.13 21.38 -10.21
N MET A 422 -6.10 21.50 -9.36
CA MET A 422 -5.72 20.47 -8.39
C MET A 422 -6.85 20.16 -7.41
N LYS A 423 -7.51 21.18 -6.85
CA LYS A 423 -8.70 21.02 -6.00
C LYS A 423 -9.80 20.23 -6.73
N ARG A 424 -10.13 20.62 -7.96
CA ARG A 424 -11.17 19.98 -8.75
C ARG A 424 -10.85 18.52 -9.06
N THR A 425 -9.58 18.23 -9.41
CA THR A 425 -9.12 16.86 -9.67
C THR A 425 -9.17 16.00 -8.40
N LEU A 426 -8.72 16.52 -7.27
CA LEU A 426 -8.76 15.83 -5.97
C LEU A 426 -10.20 15.50 -5.57
N PHE A 427 -11.09 16.48 -5.61
CA PHE A 427 -12.49 16.33 -5.20
C PHE A 427 -13.22 15.33 -6.11
N SER A 428 -13.07 15.46 -7.42
CA SER A 428 -13.73 14.56 -8.38
C SER A 428 -13.23 13.13 -8.26
N THR A 429 -11.94 12.93 -8.05
CA THR A 429 -11.35 11.58 -7.88
C THR A 429 -11.87 10.92 -6.61
N LEU A 430 -11.80 11.59 -5.46
CA LEU A 430 -12.21 11.00 -4.18
C LEU A 430 -13.73 10.80 -4.09
N GLN A 431 -14.53 11.75 -4.58
CA GLN A 431 -15.99 11.60 -4.63
C GLN A 431 -16.38 10.42 -5.51
N THR A 432 -15.75 10.28 -6.69
CA THR A 432 -16.01 9.15 -7.59
C THR A 432 -15.56 7.83 -6.97
N ALA A 433 -14.38 7.78 -6.35
CA ALA A 433 -13.88 6.58 -5.70
C ALA A 433 -14.80 6.09 -4.59
N GLN A 434 -15.33 7.01 -3.77
CA GLN A 434 -16.30 6.69 -2.73
C GLN A 434 -17.57 6.04 -3.30
N GLU A 435 -18.08 6.54 -4.41
CA GLU A 435 -19.30 6.00 -5.05
C GLU A 435 -19.01 4.64 -5.74
N GLU A 436 -17.82 4.45 -6.32
CA GLU A 436 -17.45 3.15 -6.87
C GLU A 436 -17.29 2.08 -5.77
N ILE A 437 -16.62 2.41 -4.66
CA ILE A 437 -16.49 1.51 -3.51
C ILE A 437 -17.84 1.08 -2.97
N LYS A 438 -18.80 2.02 -2.88
CA LYS A 438 -20.16 1.71 -2.43
C LYS A 438 -20.90 0.67 -3.27
N LYS A 439 -20.57 0.55 -4.55
CA LYS A 439 -21.20 -0.47 -5.42
C LYS A 439 -20.76 -1.89 -5.05
N HIS A 440 -19.60 -2.02 -4.41
CA HIS A 440 -19.05 -3.30 -3.95
C HIS A 440 -19.51 -3.69 -2.54
N GLU A 441 -20.01 -2.72 -1.73
CA GLU A 441 -20.58 -2.94 -0.39
C GLU A 441 -21.99 -3.52 -0.44
#